data_56e7b86867ac22aee2e5a3cff831982c
#
_entry.id   56e7b86867ac22aee2e5a3cff831982c
#
_cell.length_a   1.000
_cell.length_b   1.000
_cell.length_c   1.000
_cell.angle_alpha   90.00
_cell.angle_beta   90.00
_cell.angle_gamma   90.00
#
_symmetry.space_group_name_H-M   'P 1'
#
loop_
_entity.id
_entity.type
_entity.pdbx_description
1 polymer ?
#
loop_
_entity_poly.entity_id
_entity_poly.type
_entity_poly.pdbx_seq_one_letter_code
_entity_poly.pdbx_strand_id
1 'polypeptide(L)'
;MNTVTISPYDSVFFAISALEKSLKTLVSVVDKDGVLLGVVSDGDIRRALIAHFDVNTSVSEIMNTSPFYFSQGLTRAEMRKILKKNRIEAAPILDDKHQVIDIFYIGDIEDGKERGGQRSQFGAAVIMAGGEGRRLRPLTDELPKPMLKVGGISIIERQVRSLAKHGIKNIFITINYCGDKISEYFKDGSSFGVSIKYVQEEKKLGTAGALSLISSKTFEGPILVINGDVITTIDFNSFGYFHFSNNAKLSIAAMKYIVDVPYGVVQNHNENVLGIVEKPSKQYLCNAGIYAIEKDLITSIPHNAFFNMTDLVQKVLSDKQKIVVFPMFEYWTDIGSKSELEKARQQFSLNIGDIHE
;
A
#
# COMPACT_ATOMS: atom_id res chain seq x y z
N MET A 1 18.07 -1.54 22.34
CA MET A 1 17.53 -2.84 21.82
C MET A 1 16.04 -2.69 21.67
N ASN A 2 15.54 -2.67 20.45
CA ASN A 2 14.08 -2.53 20.18
C ASN A 2 13.56 -3.83 19.55
N THR A 3 13.71 -4.93 20.29
CA THR A 3 13.09 -6.20 19.94
C THR A 3 11.61 -6.12 20.22
N VAL A 4 10.78 -6.22 19.19
CA VAL A 4 9.34 -6.33 19.36
C VAL A 4 9.00 -7.80 19.42
N THR A 5 8.66 -8.28 20.59
CA THR A 5 8.22 -9.66 20.83
C THR A 5 6.78 -9.68 21.30
N ILE A 6 6.04 -10.70 20.89
CA ILE A 6 4.64 -10.95 21.26
C ILE A 6 4.45 -12.40 21.66
N SER A 7 3.37 -12.68 22.39
CA SER A 7 2.97 -14.03 22.79
C SER A 7 2.22 -14.74 21.66
N PRO A 8 2.32 -16.08 21.53
CA PRO A 8 1.50 -16.85 20.58
C PRO A 8 -0.01 -16.71 20.85
N TYR A 9 -0.41 -16.32 22.06
CA TYR A 9 -1.81 -16.14 22.46
C TYR A 9 -2.33 -14.71 22.21
N ASP A 10 -1.45 -13.77 21.84
CA ASP A 10 -1.87 -12.42 21.45
C ASP A 10 -2.71 -12.46 20.17
N SER A 11 -3.62 -11.50 20.01
CA SER A 11 -4.45 -11.42 18.81
C SER A 11 -3.68 -10.86 17.61
N VAL A 12 -4.17 -11.16 16.42
CA VAL A 12 -3.68 -10.54 15.15
C VAL A 12 -3.75 -9.02 15.26
N PHE A 13 -4.80 -8.45 15.87
CA PHE A 13 -4.92 -7.02 16.13
C PHE A 13 -3.76 -6.48 16.98
N PHE A 14 -3.36 -7.22 18.00
CA PHE A 14 -2.21 -6.84 18.83
C PHE A 14 -0.90 -6.85 18.01
N ALA A 15 -0.71 -7.86 17.16
CA ALA A 15 0.44 -7.93 16.27
C ALA A 15 0.50 -6.74 15.28
N ILE A 16 -0.64 -6.36 14.68
CA ILE A 16 -0.76 -5.16 13.84
C ILE A 16 -0.32 -3.92 14.62
N SER A 17 -0.88 -3.72 15.82
CA SER A 17 -0.55 -2.57 16.67
C SER A 17 0.93 -2.55 17.09
N ALA A 18 1.54 -3.71 17.31
CA ALA A 18 2.96 -3.83 17.63
C ALA A 18 3.86 -3.44 16.44
N LEU A 19 3.50 -3.88 15.23
CA LEU A 19 4.20 -3.50 13.99
C LEU A 19 4.10 -1.98 13.73
N GLU A 20 2.89 -1.40 13.84
CA GLU A 20 2.66 0.03 13.64
C GLU A 20 3.46 0.90 14.63
N LYS A 21 3.34 0.60 15.93
CA LYS A 21 4.05 1.36 16.98
C LYS A 21 5.57 1.28 16.86
N SER A 22 6.09 0.13 16.43
CA SER A 22 7.53 -0.07 16.27
C SER A 22 8.07 0.46 14.96
N LEU A 23 7.23 0.80 13.99
CA LEU A 23 7.59 1.11 12.60
C LEU A 23 8.44 -0.03 11.97
N LYS A 24 8.15 -1.27 12.33
CA LYS A 24 8.85 -2.48 11.89
C LYS A 24 7.91 -3.35 11.05
N THR A 25 8.49 -4.23 10.25
CA THR A 25 7.74 -5.11 9.32
C THR A 25 7.69 -6.55 9.81
N LEU A 26 8.34 -6.84 10.94
CA LEU A 26 8.42 -8.17 11.55
C LEU A 26 8.34 -8.07 13.07
N VAL A 27 7.55 -8.96 13.70
CA VAL A 27 7.56 -9.22 15.14
C VAL A 27 7.92 -10.67 15.39
N SER A 28 8.68 -10.93 16.45
CA SER A 28 8.99 -12.29 16.90
C SER A 28 7.94 -12.79 17.89
N VAL A 29 7.44 -14.00 17.65
CA VAL A 29 6.54 -14.70 18.56
C VAL A 29 7.38 -15.59 19.47
N VAL A 30 7.31 -15.34 20.76
CA VAL A 30 8.16 -16.03 21.75
C VAL A 30 7.33 -16.68 22.85
N ASP A 31 7.91 -17.71 23.48
CA ASP A 31 7.35 -18.26 24.70
C ASP A 31 7.67 -17.38 25.93
N LYS A 32 7.25 -17.85 27.12
CA LYS A 32 7.50 -17.17 28.41
C LYS A 32 8.98 -17.01 28.76
N ASP A 33 9.85 -17.81 28.18
CA ASP A 33 11.29 -17.81 28.42
C ASP A 33 12.05 -17.02 27.32
N GLY A 34 11.33 -16.43 26.35
CA GLY A 34 11.89 -15.63 25.24
C GLY A 34 12.41 -16.47 24.08
N VAL A 35 12.13 -17.77 24.06
CA VAL A 35 12.51 -18.68 22.97
C VAL A 35 11.62 -18.43 21.77
N LEU A 36 12.22 -18.38 20.58
CA LEU A 36 11.49 -18.14 19.33
C LEU A 36 10.56 -19.30 18.99
N LEU A 37 9.28 -19.03 18.88
CA LEU A 37 8.24 -19.96 18.41
C LEU A 37 7.88 -19.74 16.95
N GLY A 38 8.04 -18.51 16.48
CA GLY A 38 7.72 -18.11 15.12
C GLY A 38 7.88 -16.62 14.92
N VAL A 39 7.47 -16.15 13.75
CA VAL A 39 7.43 -14.71 13.42
C VAL A 39 6.11 -14.37 12.77
N VAL A 40 5.71 -13.11 12.91
CA VAL A 40 4.60 -12.52 12.16
C VAL A 40 5.13 -11.30 11.42
N SER A 41 5.02 -11.34 10.11
CA SER A 41 5.31 -10.21 9.24
C SER A 41 4.02 -9.52 8.79
N ASP A 42 4.15 -8.30 8.26
CA ASP A 42 3.08 -7.62 7.53
C ASP A 42 2.46 -8.54 6.45
N GLY A 43 3.28 -9.30 5.75
CA GLY A 43 2.83 -10.27 4.75
C GLY A 43 1.98 -11.43 5.33
N ASP A 44 2.29 -11.90 6.55
CA ASP A 44 1.50 -12.96 7.21
C ASP A 44 0.12 -12.43 7.60
N ILE A 45 0.05 -11.22 8.15
CA ILE A 45 -1.19 -10.53 8.48
C ILE A 45 -2.05 -10.35 7.22
N ARG A 46 -1.46 -9.88 6.12
CA ARG A 46 -2.19 -9.68 4.87
C ARG A 46 -2.72 -10.99 4.30
N ARG A 47 -1.96 -12.09 4.37
CA ARG A 47 -2.43 -13.42 3.99
C ARG A 47 -3.59 -13.89 4.84
N ALA A 48 -3.52 -13.67 6.16
CA ALA A 48 -4.62 -13.99 7.07
C ALA A 48 -5.90 -13.20 6.73
N LEU A 49 -5.77 -11.91 6.41
CA LEU A 49 -6.93 -11.09 5.98
C LEU A 49 -7.56 -11.60 4.67
N ILE A 50 -6.75 -12.03 3.71
CA ILE A 50 -7.23 -12.65 2.47
C ILE A 50 -7.97 -13.95 2.77
N ALA A 51 -7.46 -14.76 3.71
CA ALA A 51 -8.07 -15.99 4.16
C ALA A 51 -9.28 -15.80 5.11
N HIS A 52 -9.73 -14.54 5.29
CA HIS A 52 -10.87 -14.16 6.13
C HIS A 52 -10.70 -14.48 7.62
N PHE A 53 -9.47 -14.54 8.14
CA PHE A 53 -9.24 -14.62 9.58
C PHE A 53 -9.76 -13.36 10.28
N ASP A 54 -10.33 -13.57 11.48
CA ASP A 54 -10.73 -12.48 12.36
C ASP A 54 -9.48 -11.83 12.99
N VAL A 55 -9.50 -10.52 13.16
CA VAL A 55 -8.39 -9.80 13.82
C VAL A 55 -8.22 -10.18 15.30
N ASN A 56 -9.23 -10.78 15.91
CA ASN A 56 -9.17 -11.34 17.26
C ASN A 56 -8.60 -12.77 17.33
N THR A 57 -8.36 -13.39 16.16
CA THR A 57 -7.72 -14.70 16.08
C THR A 57 -6.33 -14.66 16.75
N SER A 58 -5.93 -15.77 17.39
CA SER A 58 -4.61 -15.92 18.00
C SER A 58 -3.51 -15.85 16.94
N VAL A 59 -2.41 -15.18 17.27
CA VAL A 59 -1.22 -15.09 16.43
C VAL A 59 -0.65 -16.48 16.07
N SER A 60 -0.81 -17.48 16.96
CA SER A 60 -0.37 -18.85 16.72
C SER A 60 -0.98 -19.49 15.46
N GLU A 61 -2.15 -19.01 15.00
CA GLU A 61 -2.82 -19.56 13.81
C GLU A 61 -2.28 -19.00 12.51
N ILE A 62 -1.59 -17.85 12.56
CA ILE A 62 -1.11 -17.16 11.37
C ILE A 62 0.41 -17.01 11.28
N MET A 63 1.12 -17.23 12.40
CA MET A 63 2.58 -17.06 12.45
C MET A 63 3.30 -18.06 11.55
N ASN A 64 4.43 -17.65 11.00
CA ASN A 64 5.38 -18.55 10.36
C ASN A 64 6.17 -19.29 11.47
N THR A 65 5.94 -20.58 11.61
CA THR A 65 6.59 -21.44 12.63
C THR A 65 7.98 -21.94 12.21
N SER A 66 8.41 -21.67 10.99
CA SER A 66 9.71 -22.05 10.48
C SER A 66 10.42 -20.83 9.85
N PRO A 67 10.64 -19.77 10.64
CA PRO A 67 11.22 -18.53 10.12
C PRO A 67 12.71 -18.73 9.82
N PHE A 68 13.20 -17.96 8.86
CA PHE A 68 14.63 -17.77 8.72
C PHE A 68 15.13 -16.92 9.91
N TYR A 69 16.25 -17.31 10.50
CA TYR A 69 16.90 -16.58 11.59
C TYR A 69 18.43 -16.59 11.45
N PHE A 70 19.08 -15.71 12.17
CA PHE A 70 20.55 -15.70 12.31
C PHE A 70 20.95 -16.17 13.69
N SER A 71 22.05 -16.92 13.78
CA SER A 71 22.79 -17.11 15.04
C SER A 71 23.73 -15.92 15.27
N GLN A 72 24.14 -15.70 16.50
CA GLN A 72 25.18 -14.70 16.85
C GLN A 72 26.48 -14.93 16.04
N GLY A 73 27.22 -13.84 15.81
CA GLY A 73 28.57 -13.89 15.24
C GLY A 73 28.70 -13.47 13.77
N LEU A 74 27.59 -13.32 13.04
CA LEU A 74 27.61 -12.76 11.69
C LEU A 74 27.70 -11.21 11.72
N THR A 75 28.47 -10.65 10.81
CA THR A 75 28.49 -9.22 10.58
C THR A 75 27.20 -8.73 9.91
N ARG A 76 26.80 -7.47 10.13
CA ARG A 76 25.62 -6.87 9.48
C ARG A 76 25.71 -6.93 7.95
N ALA A 77 26.92 -6.80 7.38
CA ALA A 77 27.13 -6.90 5.94
C ALA A 77 26.85 -8.32 5.40
N GLU A 78 27.27 -9.36 6.11
CA GLU A 78 26.98 -10.76 5.76
C GLU A 78 25.48 -11.05 5.87
N MET A 79 24.84 -10.67 6.98
CA MET A 79 23.41 -10.83 7.16
C MET A 79 22.63 -10.14 6.04
N ARG A 80 22.98 -8.91 5.68
CA ARG A 80 22.36 -8.18 4.57
C ARG A 80 22.49 -8.90 3.22
N LYS A 81 23.67 -9.45 2.93
CA LYS A 81 23.92 -10.25 1.70
C LYS A 81 23.03 -11.49 1.66
N ILE A 82 22.88 -12.18 2.80
CA ILE A 82 22.04 -13.37 2.94
C ILE A 82 20.56 -13.01 2.76
N LEU A 83 20.06 -11.97 3.43
CA LEU A 83 18.66 -11.53 3.28
C LEU A 83 18.34 -11.16 1.82
N LYS A 84 19.23 -10.39 1.16
CA LYS A 84 19.07 -10.04 -0.27
C LYS A 84 18.97 -11.26 -1.17
N LYS A 85 19.87 -12.24 -0.97
CA LYS A 85 19.88 -13.48 -1.76
C LYS A 85 18.57 -14.27 -1.59
N ASN A 86 18.06 -14.31 -0.37
CA ASN A 86 16.85 -15.06 -0.03
C ASN A 86 15.55 -14.24 -0.18
N ARG A 87 15.65 -12.96 -0.58
CA ARG A 87 14.50 -12.06 -0.72
C ARG A 87 13.69 -11.90 0.58
N ILE A 88 14.41 -11.83 1.70
CA ILE A 88 13.86 -11.66 3.04
C ILE A 88 14.18 -10.24 3.50
N GLU A 89 13.23 -9.55 4.12
CA GLU A 89 13.38 -8.17 4.57
C GLU A 89 13.99 -8.07 5.96
N ALA A 90 13.62 -8.99 6.85
CA ALA A 90 14.07 -9.03 8.22
C ALA A 90 14.14 -10.45 8.75
N ALA A 91 15.03 -10.69 9.71
CA ALA A 91 15.14 -11.97 10.40
C ALA A 91 15.56 -11.78 11.86
N PRO A 92 15.02 -12.60 12.80
CA PRO A 92 15.48 -12.62 14.18
C PRO A 92 16.94 -13.03 14.28
N ILE A 93 17.64 -12.48 15.26
CA ILE A 93 18.96 -12.94 15.71
C ILE A 93 18.76 -13.67 17.03
N LEU A 94 19.25 -14.89 17.12
CA LEU A 94 19.08 -15.76 18.27
C LEU A 94 20.40 -15.99 19.00
N ASP A 95 20.34 -16.19 20.31
CA ASP A 95 21.45 -16.70 21.10
C ASP A 95 21.53 -18.24 21.07
N ASP A 96 22.49 -18.80 21.80
CA ASP A 96 22.70 -20.27 21.90
C ASP A 96 21.54 -21.01 22.55
N LYS A 97 20.62 -20.32 23.25
CA LYS A 97 19.41 -20.87 23.85
C LYS A 97 18.18 -20.69 22.98
N HIS A 98 18.35 -20.25 21.73
CA HIS A 98 17.27 -19.89 20.79
C HIS A 98 16.36 -18.75 21.29
N GLN A 99 16.86 -17.92 22.21
CA GLN A 99 16.15 -16.72 22.65
C GLN A 99 16.40 -15.58 21.67
N VAL A 100 15.38 -14.77 21.42
CA VAL A 100 15.47 -13.62 20.51
C VAL A 100 16.23 -12.48 21.17
N ILE A 101 17.38 -12.12 20.63
CA ILE A 101 18.23 -11.03 21.12
C ILE A 101 18.11 -9.74 20.30
N ASP A 102 17.82 -9.85 19.00
CA ASP A 102 17.58 -8.70 18.12
C ASP A 102 16.80 -9.16 16.87
N ILE A 103 16.37 -8.19 16.06
CA ILE A 103 15.83 -8.42 14.71
C ILE A 103 16.65 -7.58 13.75
N PHE A 104 17.29 -8.24 12.78
CA PHE A 104 18.02 -7.56 11.73
C PHE A 104 17.13 -7.26 10.54
N TYR A 105 17.08 -5.99 10.14
CA TYR A 105 16.36 -5.53 8.95
C TYR A 105 17.34 -5.17 7.85
N ILE A 106 17.01 -5.49 6.61
CA ILE A 106 17.85 -5.19 5.45
C ILE A 106 18.13 -3.69 5.28
N GLY A 107 17.20 -2.85 5.74
CA GLY A 107 17.28 -1.40 5.76
C GLY A 107 18.01 -0.81 6.98
N ASP A 108 18.45 -1.62 7.94
CA ASP A 108 19.22 -1.13 9.08
C ASP A 108 20.58 -0.58 8.64
N ILE A 109 20.95 0.58 9.14
CA ILE A 109 22.13 1.34 8.71
C ILE A 109 23.36 0.88 9.49
N GLU A 110 24.51 0.88 8.83
CA GLU A 110 25.81 0.79 9.47
C GLU A 110 26.10 2.08 10.23
N ASP A 111 26.44 1.91 11.52
CA ASP A 111 27.02 2.93 12.43
C ASP A 111 26.70 4.42 12.14
N GLY A 112 25.68 4.93 12.81
CA GLY A 112 25.58 6.35 13.17
C GLY A 112 25.19 7.34 12.08
N LYS A 113 24.84 6.91 10.87
CA LYS A 113 24.21 7.77 9.87
C LYS A 113 22.70 7.60 9.92
N GLU A 114 21.98 8.68 10.21
CA GLU A 114 20.52 8.75 10.17
C GLU A 114 19.95 8.05 8.93
N ARG A 115 18.73 7.53 9.05
CA ARG A 115 17.92 6.98 7.95
C ARG A 115 17.83 7.95 6.77
N GLY A 116 18.94 8.10 6.08
CA GLY A 116 19.01 8.78 4.79
C GLY A 116 18.31 7.92 3.76
N GLY A 117 17.02 8.15 3.57
CA GLY A 117 16.22 7.64 2.47
C GLY A 117 16.35 6.14 2.20
N GLN A 118 15.51 5.34 2.83
CA GLN A 118 15.26 3.97 2.38
C GLN A 118 14.94 4.06 0.87
N ARG A 119 15.80 3.49 0.03
CA ARG A 119 15.61 3.55 -1.43
C ARG A 119 14.36 2.75 -1.75
N SER A 120 13.33 3.43 -2.20
CA SER A 120 12.07 2.78 -2.59
C SER A 120 12.31 1.68 -3.62
N GLN A 121 11.50 0.63 -3.56
CA GLN A 121 11.45 -0.41 -4.61
C GLN A 121 10.90 0.16 -5.93
N PHE A 122 10.19 1.28 -5.88
CA PHE A 122 9.62 1.93 -7.06
C PHE A 122 10.62 2.87 -7.72
N GLY A 123 10.76 2.74 -9.03
CA GLY A 123 11.58 3.66 -9.85
C GLY A 123 10.92 5.01 -10.08
N ALA A 124 9.59 5.04 -10.04
CA ALA A 124 8.78 6.24 -10.15
C ALA A 124 7.38 6.03 -9.57
N ALA A 125 6.64 7.14 -9.35
CA ALA A 125 5.22 7.12 -9.11
C ALA A 125 4.46 7.89 -10.20
N VAL A 126 3.20 7.50 -10.44
CA VAL A 126 2.27 8.19 -11.32
C VAL A 126 1.01 8.54 -10.54
N ILE A 127 0.68 9.82 -10.45
CA ILE A 127 -0.57 10.30 -9.87
C ILE A 127 -1.53 10.59 -11.03
N MET A 128 -2.65 9.88 -11.07
CA MET A 128 -3.69 10.01 -12.09
C MET A 128 -4.61 11.19 -11.76
N ALA A 129 -4.31 12.39 -12.25
CA ALA A 129 -4.98 13.63 -11.88
C ALA A 129 -5.81 14.27 -13.03
N GLY A 130 -5.99 13.60 -14.16
CA GLY A 130 -6.69 14.14 -15.34
C GLY A 130 -8.23 14.16 -15.25
N GLY A 131 -8.84 13.72 -14.14
CA GLY A 131 -10.28 13.61 -14.01
C GLY A 131 -11.01 14.95 -13.79
N GLU A 132 -12.21 15.11 -14.42
CA GLU A 132 -13.01 16.35 -14.34
C GLU A 132 -13.72 16.57 -12.99
N GLY A 133 -13.85 15.55 -12.14
CA GLY A 133 -14.52 15.68 -10.84
C GLY A 133 -16.00 16.09 -10.87
N ARG A 134 -16.76 15.74 -11.93
CA ARG A 134 -18.14 16.21 -12.17
C ARG A 134 -19.10 16.07 -10.99
N ARG A 135 -18.97 15.01 -10.18
CA ARG A 135 -19.83 14.73 -9.02
C ARG A 135 -19.60 15.70 -7.85
N LEU A 136 -18.50 16.45 -7.87
CA LEU A 136 -18.13 17.41 -6.83
C LEU A 136 -18.45 18.86 -7.20
N ARG A 137 -19.04 19.11 -8.36
CA ARG A 137 -19.46 20.45 -8.77
C ARG A 137 -20.42 21.09 -7.76
N PRO A 138 -20.31 22.41 -7.51
CA PRO A 138 -19.47 23.41 -8.19
C PRO A 138 -18.03 23.52 -7.69
N LEU A 139 -17.59 22.74 -6.68
CA LEU A 139 -16.25 22.82 -6.08
C LEU A 139 -15.12 22.54 -7.09
N THR A 140 -15.45 21.83 -8.17
CA THR A 140 -14.51 21.44 -9.23
C THR A 140 -14.71 22.18 -10.54
N ASP A 141 -15.49 23.27 -10.57
CA ASP A 141 -15.69 24.05 -11.79
C ASP A 141 -14.42 24.82 -12.21
N GLU A 142 -13.66 25.30 -11.24
CA GLU A 142 -12.42 26.04 -11.47
C GLU A 142 -11.18 25.42 -10.82
N LEU A 143 -11.35 24.33 -10.07
CA LEU A 143 -10.28 23.67 -9.35
C LEU A 143 -10.31 22.16 -9.65
N PRO A 144 -9.20 21.54 -10.12
CA PRO A 144 -9.20 20.11 -10.37
C PRO A 144 -9.39 19.35 -9.06
N LYS A 145 -10.13 18.25 -9.11
CA LYS A 145 -10.51 17.42 -7.94
C LYS A 145 -9.32 17.12 -7.00
N PRO A 146 -8.12 16.73 -7.50
CA PRO A 146 -6.98 16.45 -6.63
C PRO A 146 -6.46 17.65 -5.84
N MET A 147 -6.82 18.88 -6.24
CA MET A 147 -6.46 20.12 -5.53
C MET A 147 -7.45 20.50 -4.42
N LEU A 148 -8.56 19.78 -4.25
CA LEU A 148 -9.47 19.99 -3.12
C LEU A 148 -8.74 19.74 -1.80
N LYS A 149 -9.02 20.62 -0.81
CA LYS A 149 -8.34 20.58 0.49
C LYS A 149 -9.13 19.74 1.52
N VAL A 150 -8.37 18.93 2.26
CA VAL A 150 -8.82 18.18 3.43
C VAL A 150 -7.84 18.47 4.56
N GLY A 151 -8.29 19.04 5.69
CA GLY A 151 -7.41 19.45 6.77
C GLY A 151 -6.35 20.47 6.35
N GLY A 152 -6.73 21.45 5.49
CA GLY A 152 -5.84 22.55 5.05
C GLY A 152 -4.90 22.20 3.87
N ILE A 153 -4.66 20.94 3.58
CA ILE A 153 -3.72 20.46 2.54
C ILE A 153 -4.51 19.80 1.40
N SER A 154 -4.09 20.01 0.15
CA SER A 154 -4.75 19.36 -1.00
C SER A 154 -4.49 17.84 -1.05
N ILE A 155 -5.42 17.10 -1.65
CA ILE A 155 -5.31 15.63 -1.76
C ILE A 155 -4.01 15.26 -2.45
N ILE A 156 -3.72 15.86 -3.59
CA ILE A 156 -2.51 15.58 -4.36
C ILE A 156 -1.22 15.99 -3.63
N GLU A 157 -1.25 17.05 -2.84
CA GLU A 157 -0.09 17.46 -2.03
C GLU A 157 0.21 16.42 -0.95
N ARG A 158 -0.83 15.85 -0.29
CA ARG A 158 -0.65 14.74 0.64
C ARG A 158 0.01 13.55 -0.03
N GLN A 159 -0.42 13.21 -1.24
CA GLN A 159 0.19 12.12 -2.00
C GLN A 159 1.66 12.42 -2.33
N VAL A 160 1.98 13.61 -2.84
CA VAL A 160 3.37 14.01 -3.16
C VAL A 160 4.27 13.95 -1.91
N ARG A 161 3.81 14.49 -0.78
CA ARG A 161 4.56 14.45 0.50
C ARG A 161 4.75 13.01 0.99
N SER A 162 3.71 12.19 0.90
CA SER A 162 3.79 10.77 1.28
C SER A 162 4.78 10.00 0.40
N LEU A 163 4.74 10.19 -0.92
CA LEU A 163 5.69 9.60 -1.86
C LEU A 163 7.13 10.01 -1.56
N ALA A 164 7.36 11.32 -1.31
CA ALA A 164 8.66 11.84 -0.93
C ALA A 164 9.20 11.22 0.37
N LYS A 165 8.33 11.09 1.40
CA LYS A 165 8.66 10.44 2.68
C LYS A 165 9.10 8.98 2.50
N HIS A 166 8.48 8.26 1.56
CA HIS A 166 8.84 6.87 1.23
C HIS A 166 10.01 6.75 0.23
N GLY A 167 10.70 7.85 -0.08
CA GLY A 167 11.87 7.85 -0.95
C GLY A 167 11.57 7.75 -2.45
N ILE A 168 10.30 7.88 -2.86
CA ILE A 168 9.90 7.90 -4.27
C ILE A 168 10.03 9.33 -4.77
N LYS A 169 11.13 9.63 -5.45
CA LYS A 169 11.46 11.01 -5.85
C LYS A 169 11.07 11.37 -7.29
N ASN A 170 10.91 10.40 -8.17
CA ASN A 170 10.47 10.63 -9.54
C ASN A 170 8.95 10.49 -9.60
N ILE A 171 8.24 11.58 -9.84
CA ILE A 171 6.78 11.59 -9.87
C ILE A 171 6.30 12.10 -11.23
N PHE A 172 5.43 11.34 -11.87
CA PHE A 172 4.66 11.78 -13.02
C PHE A 172 3.25 12.15 -12.55
N ILE A 173 2.73 13.28 -13.00
CA ILE A 173 1.34 13.68 -12.74
C ILE A 173 0.64 13.77 -14.08
N THR A 174 -0.38 12.91 -14.30
CA THR A 174 -1.21 13.04 -15.49
C THR A 174 -2.18 14.19 -15.30
N ILE A 175 -2.27 15.08 -16.25
CA ILE A 175 -3.11 16.28 -16.18
C ILE A 175 -3.96 16.41 -17.44
N ASN A 176 -5.20 16.92 -17.26
CA ASN A 176 -6.11 17.27 -18.34
C ASN A 176 -6.92 18.51 -17.93
N TYR A 177 -8.08 18.31 -17.29
CA TYR A 177 -8.97 19.39 -16.87
C TYR A 177 -8.34 20.26 -15.77
N CYS A 178 -8.22 21.57 -16.01
CA CYS A 178 -7.56 22.53 -15.11
C CYS A 178 -6.16 22.09 -14.65
N GLY A 179 -5.41 21.38 -15.50
CA GLY A 179 -4.11 20.85 -15.17
C GLY A 179 -3.03 21.90 -14.94
N ASP A 180 -3.20 23.10 -15.52
CA ASP A 180 -2.40 24.30 -15.30
C ASP A 180 -2.29 24.64 -13.80
N LYS A 181 -3.37 24.55 -13.04
CA LYS A 181 -3.39 24.80 -11.60
C LYS A 181 -2.51 23.85 -10.80
N ILE A 182 -2.41 22.59 -11.26
CA ILE A 182 -1.52 21.61 -10.64
C ILE A 182 -0.06 21.93 -10.97
N SER A 183 0.23 22.22 -12.25
CA SER A 183 1.58 22.50 -12.69
C SER A 183 2.13 23.83 -12.13
N GLU A 184 1.32 24.86 -12.00
CA GLU A 184 1.66 26.13 -11.36
C GLU A 184 1.99 25.96 -9.86
N TYR A 185 1.23 25.08 -9.16
CA TYR A 185 1.42 24.84 -7.74
C TYR A 185 2.69 24.06 -7.43
N PHE A 186 2.93 22.95 -8.10
CA PHE A 186 4.05 22.06 -7.79
C PHE A 186 5.33 22.41 -8.56
N LYS A 187 5.24 23.12 -9.66
CA LYS A 187 6.36 23.42 -10.56
C LYS A 187 7.13 22.14 -10.91
N ASP A 188 8.44 22.12 -10.69
CA ASP A 188 9.30 20.95 -10.90
C ASP A 188 9.35 19.97 -9.72
N GLY A 189 8.66 20.27 -8.62
CA GLY A 189 8.61 19.46 -7.40
C GLY A 189 9.77 19.67 -6.43
N SER A 190 10.77 20.47 -6.77
CA SER A 190 11.97 20.67 -5.94
C SER A 190 11.66 21.16 -4.52
N SER A 191 10.66 22.01 -4.34
CA SER A 191 10.19 22.49 -3.03
C SER A 191 9.60 21.38 -2.14
N PHE A 192 9.24 20.24 -2.71
CA PHE A 192 8.75 19.05 -2.00
C PHE A 192 9.81 17.93 -1.91
N GLY A 193 11.04 18.20 -2.36
CA GLY A 193 12.13 17.23 -2.37
C GLY A 193 11.99 16.11 -3.40
N VAL A 194 11.21 16.33 -4.44
CA VAL A 194 10.93 15.39 -5.54
C VAL A 194 11.18 16.04 -6.90
N SER A 195 11.18 15.23 -7.97
CA SER A 195 11.18 15.68 -9.36
C SER A 195 9.84 15.34 -9.99
N ILE A 196 9.08 16.35 -10.41
CA ILE A 196 7.76 16.17 -11.00
C ILE A 196 7.82 16.42 -12.50
N LYS A 197 7.23 15.51 -13.28
CA LYS A 197 6.99 15.64 -14.71
C LYS A 197 5.50 15.52 -14.99
N TYR A 198 4.98 16.42 -15.81
CA TYR A 198 3.58 16.43 -16.18
C TYR A 198 3.36 15.67 -17.48
N VAL A 199 2.30 14.86 -17.51
CA VAL A 199 1.85 14.10 -18.67
C VAL A 199 0.51 14.68 -19.10
N GLN A 200 0.53 15.49 -20.14
CA GLN A 200 -0.67 16.14 -20.68
C GLN A 200 -1.49 15.14 -21.48
N GLU A 201 -2.75 14.95 -21.09
CA GLU A 201 -3.73 14.18 -21.85
C GLU A 201 -4.51 15.14 -22.75
N GLU A 202 -4.36 15.04 -24.06
CA GLU A 202 -5.11 15.83 -25.05
C GLU A 202 -6.58 15.39 -25.15
N LYS A 203 -6.85 14.15 -24.80
CA LYS A 203 -8.17 13.52 -24.76
C LYS A 203 -8.27 12.59 -23.57
N LYS A 204 -9.48 12.15 -23.20
CA LYS A 204 -9.66 11.18 -22.11
C LYS A 204 -9.04 9.85 -22.49
N LEU A 205 -8.06 9.40 -21.71
CA LEU A 205 -7.35 8.14 -21.94
C LEU A 205 -7.75 7.02 -20.97
N GLY A 206 -8.70 7.27 -20.06
CA GLY A 206 -9.10 6.31 -19.03
C GLY A 206 -8.10 6.26 -17.88
N THR A 207 -8.21 5.23 -17.04
CA THR A 207 -7.41 5.14 -15.80
C THR A 207 -6.03 4.51 -15.98
N ALA A 208 -5.68 4.06 -17.19
CA ALA A 208 -4.35 3.51 -17.50
C ALA A 208 -3.76 4.03 -18.80
N GLY A 209 -4.57 4.55 -19.73
CA GLY A 209 -4.08 4.94 -21.06
C GLY A 209 -3.00 6.02 -21.02
N ALA A 210 -3.07 6.95 -20.07
CA ALA A 210 -2.04 7.99 -19.89
C ALA A 210 -0.64 7.42 -19.55
N LEU A 211 -0.57 6.21 -18.97
CA LEU A 211 0.71 5.54 -18.72
C LEU A 211 1.49 5.27 -20.02
N SER A 212 0.79 5.09 -21.14
CA SER A 212 1.42 4.87 -22.45
C SER A 212 2.19 6.08 -22.98
N LEU A 213 1.96 7.26 -22.41
CA LEU A 213 2.66 8.51 -22.75
C LEU A 213 3.97 8.66 -21.96
N ILE A 214 4.19 7.82 -20.95
CA ILE A 214 5.38 7.84 -20.11
C ILE A 214 6.45 6.92 -20.72
N SER A 215 7.61 7.50 -21.03
CA SER A 215 8.72 6.70 -21.52
C SER A 215 9.28 5.81 -20.43
N SER A 216 9.20 4.50 -20.60
CA SER A 216 9.76 3.52 -19.67
C SER A 216 11.29 3.60 -19.51
N LYS A 217 11.97 4.35 -20.39
CA LYS A 217 13.43 4.59 -20.30
C LYS A 217 13.81 5.63 -19.24
N THR A 218 12.85 6.36 -18.67
CA THR A 218 13.11 7.46 -17.72
C THR A 218 13.22 7.03 -16.26
N PHE A 219 12.98 5.76 -15.94
CA PHE A 219 13.09 5.19 -14.60
C PHE A 219 13.48 3.71 -14.67
N GLU A 220 13.92 3.17 -13.54
CA GLU A 220 14.25 1.75 -13.40
C GLU A 220 13.33 1.10 -12.34
N GLY A 221 12.99 -0.20 -12.55
CA GLY A 221 12.11 -0.97 -11.67
C GLY A 221 10.61 -0.71 -11.91
N PRO A 222 9.76 -1.23 -11.03
CA PRO A 222 8.31 -1.05 -11.12
C PRO A 222 7.89 0.40 -10.85
N ILE A 223 6.69 0.76 -11.29
CA ILE A 223 6.05 2.04 -10.97
C ILE A 223 4.92 1.85 -9.98
N LEU A 224 4.75 2.84 -9.12
CA LEU A 224 3.56 3.01 -8.29
C LEU A 224 2.56 3.88 -9.04
N VAL A 225 1.34 3.42 -9.22
CA VAL A 225 0.24 4.22 -9.80
C VAL A 225 -0.80 4.46 -8.71
N ILE A 226 -1.21 5.71 -8.53
CA ILE A 226 -2.22 6.10 -7.55
C ILE A 226 -3.24 7.04 -8.19
N ASN A 227 -4.52 6.81 -7.92
CA ASN A 227 -5.59 7.71 -8.32
C ASN A 227 -5.47 9.04 -7.56
N GLY A 228 -5.61 10.16 -8.25
CA GLY A 228 -5.42 11.51 -7.69
C GLY A 228 -6.47 11.97 -6.68
N ASP A 229 -7.50 11.16 -6.42
CA ASP A 229 -8.58 11.40 -5.47
C ASP A 229 -8.48 10.56 -4.18
N VAL A 230 -7.43 9.75 -4.05
CA VAL A 230 -7.22 8.86 -2.91
C VAL A 230 -6.45 9.57 -1.80
N ILE A 231 -6.94 9.43 -0.57
CA ILE A 231 -6.22 9.75 0.67
C ILE A 231 -5.95 8.43 1.40
N THR A 232 -4.70 8.18 1.76
CA THR A 232 -4.30 6.93 2.42
C THR A 232 -3.06 7.12 3.27
N THR A 233 -2.92 6.25 4.29
CA THR A 233 -1.72 6.12 5.12
C THR A 233 -0.92 4.85 4.79
N ILE A 234 -1.15 4.23 3.63
CA ILE A 234 -0.43 3.03 3.19
C ILE A 234 1.08 3.23 3.24
N ASP A 235 1.80 2.25 3.72
CA ASP A 235 3.26 2.19 3.59
C ASP A 235 3.63 1.71 2.17
N PHE A 236 4.05 2.65 1.32
CA PHE A 236 4.46 2.34 -0.04
C PHE A 236 5.71 1.46 -0.12
N ASN A 237 6.57 1.45 0.88
CA ASN A 237 7.73 0.56 0.90
C ASN A 237 7.31 -0.88 1.15
N SER A 238 6.39 -1.11 2.10
CA SER A 238 5.79 -2.43 2.35
C SER A 238 5.04 -2.94 1.11
N PHE A 239 4.30 -2.06 0.42
CA PHE A 239 3.62 -2.41 -0.83
C PHE A 239 4.61 -2.79 -1.94
N GLY A 240 5.68 -2.01 -2.12
CA GLY A 240 6.73 -2.30 -3.09
C GLY A 240 7.46 -3.60 -2.77
N TYR A 241 7.78 -3.84 -1.51
CA TYR A 241 8.39 -5.09 -1.06
C TYR A 241 7.47 -6.30 -1.30
N PHE A 242 6.18 -6.17 -0.99
CA PHE A 242 5.19 -7.21 -1.27
C PHE A 242 5.12 -7.55 -2.77
N HIS A 243 5.10 -6.53 -3.62
CA HIS A 243 5.13 -6.71 -5.07
C HIS A 243 6.36 -7.50 -5.52
N PHE A 244 7.54 -7.05 -5.08
CA PHE A 244 8.83 -7.67 -5.41
C PHE A 244 8.94 -9.11 -4.89
N SER A 245 8.62 -9.36 -3.62
CA SER A 245 8.77 -10.68 -3.00
C SER A 245 7.84 -11.74 -3.62
N ASN A 246 6.71 -11.30 -4.16
CA ASN A 246 5.78 -12.16 -4.88
C ASN A 246 6.17 -12.39 -6.35
N ASN A 247 7.19 -11.73 -6.89
CA ASN A 247 7.50 -11.72 -8.32
C ASN A 247 6.26 -11.40 -9.17
N ALA A 248 5.46 -10.44 -8.73
CA ALA A 248 4.23 -10.07 -9.40
C ALA A 248 4.50 -9.17 -10.60
N LYS A 249 3.72 -9.28 -11.65
CA LYS A 249 3.71 -8.34 -12.77
C LYS A 249 2.86 -7.11 -12.46
N LEU A 250 1.80 -7.32 -11.70
CA LEU A 250 0.91 -6.28 -11.23
C LEU A 250 0.45 -6.63 -9.81
N SER A 251 0.46 -5.64 -8.91
CA SER A 251 -0.15 -5.75 -7.59
C SER A 251 -1.23 -4.70 -7.44
N ILE A 252 -2.35 -5.09 -6.85
CA ILE A 252 -3.50 -4.23 -6.59
C ILE A 252 -3.64 -4.07 -5.09
N ALA A 253 -3.55 -2.84 -4.59
CA ALA A 253 -3.95 -2.57 -3.22
C ALA A 253 -5.48 -2.61 -3.12
N ALA A 254 -6.00 -3.32 -2.13
CA ALA A 254 -7.42 -3.52 -1.95
C ALA A 254 -7.83 -3.29 -0.50
N MET A 255 -8.88 -2.52 -0.30
CA MET A 255 -9.47 -2.28 1.01
C MET A 255 -10.56 -3.30 1.32
N LYS A 256 -10.69 -3.67 2.59
CA LYS A 256 -11.78 -4.50 3.08
C LYS A 256 -13.07 -3.66 3.15
N TYR A 257 -14.10 -4.10 2.46
CA TYR A 257 -15.43 -3.50 2.51
C TYR A 257 -16.44 -4.51 3.05
N ILE A 258 -17.18 -4.13 4.08
CA ILE A 258 -18.17 -4.98 4.74
C ILE A 258 -19.56 -4.46 4.37
N VAL A 259 -20.42 -5.37 3.91
CA VAL A 259 -21.84 -5.10 3.64
C VAL A 259 -22.65 -5.90 4.63
N ASP A 260 -23.29 -5.19 5.56
CA ASP A 260 -24.22 -5.78 6.52
C ASP A 260 -25.62 -5.82 5.91
N VAL A 261 -26.22 -7.00 5.88
CA VAL A 261 -27.61 -7.16 5.46
C VAL A 261 -28.48 -7.08 6.72
N PRO A 262 -29.33 -6.05 6.88
CA PRO A 262 -30.08 -5.84 8.13
C PRO A 262 -31.28 -6.79 8.32
N TYR A 263 -31.37 -7.83 7.49
CA TYR A 263 -32.48 -8.80 7.45
C TYR A 263 -31.96 -10.23 7.46
N GLY A 264 -32.82 -11.18 7.83
CA GLY A 264 -32.59 -12.60 7.62
C GLY A 264 -32.53 -12.91 6.12
N VAL A 265 -31.45 -13.54 5.66
CA VAL A 265 -31.25 -13.96 4.26
C VAL A 265 -31.62 -15.40 4.09
N VAL A 266 -32.61 -15.67 3.24
CA VAL A 266 -33.04 -17.02 2.90
C VAL A 266 -32.03 -17.64 1.92
N GLN A 267 -31.48 -18.77 2.29
CA GLN A 267 -30.69 -19.63 1.40
C GLN A 267 -31.61 -20.60 0.71
N ASN A 268 -31.61 -20.65 -0.62
CA ASN A 268 -32.48 -21.53 -1.41
C ASN A 268 -31.74 -22.15 -2.59
N HIS A 269 -32.27 -23.29 -3.03
CA HIS A 269 -31.96 -23.90 -4.31
C HIS A 269 -33.30 -24.11 -5.05
N ASN A 270 -33.47 -23.37 -6.14
CA ASN A 270 -34.75 -23.16 -6.77
C ASN A 270 -35.79 -22.67 -5.73
N GLU A 271 -36.97 -23.29 -5.63
CA GLU A 271 -38.02 -22.95 -4.68
C GLU A 271 -37.84 -23.57 -3.28
N ASN A 272 -36.84 -24.46 -3.08
CA ASN A 272 -36.61 -25.12 -1.80
C ASN A 272 -35.71 -24.30 -0.89
N VAL A 273 -36.18 -23.98 0.32
CA VAL A 273 -35.41 -23.30 1.35
C VAL A 273 -34.42 -24.29 1.97
N LEU A 274 -33.12 -23.89 1.98
CA LEU A 274 -32.02 -24.64 2.59
C LEU A 274 -31.71 -24.14 4.01
N GLY A 275 -32.01 -22.86 4.31
CA GLY A 275 -31.77 -22.26 5.59
C GLY A 275 -32.03 -20.76 5.61
N ILE A 276 -31.88 -20.15 6.80
CA ILE A 276 -31.93 -18.70 6.99
C ILE A 276 -30.70 -18.31 7.80
N VAL A 277 -30.00 -17.26 7.33
CA VAL A 277 -28.89 -16.65 8.03
C VAL A 277 -29.33 -15.26 8.48
N GLU A 278 -29.37 -15.04 9.79
CA GLU A 278 -29.83 -13.77 10.37
C GLU A 278 -28.75 -12.72 10.25
N LYS A 279 -29.08 -11.58 9.64
CA LYS A 279 -28.24 -10.39 9.49
C LYS A 279 -26.79 -10.69 9.06
N PRO A 280 -26.58 -11.39 7.95
CA PRO A 280 -25.24 -11.76 7.55
C PRO A 280 -24.42 -10.56 7.10
N SER A 281 -23.12 -10.59 7.41
CA SER A 281 -22.13 -9.66 6.86
C SER A 281 -21.37 -10.33 5.72
N LYS A 282 -21.24 -9.64 4.58
CA LYS A 282 -20.38 -10.08 3.48
C LYS A 282 -19.18 -9.15 3.37
N GLN A 283 -18.01 -9.76 3.25
CA GLN A 283 -16.76 -9.03 3.07
C GLN A 283 -16.31 -9.09 1.62
N TYR A 284 -15.82 -7.95 1.12
CA TYR A 284 -15.26 -7.80 -0.21
C TYR A 284 -13.90 -7.13 -0.12
N LEU A 285 -12.99 -7.50 -1.02
CA LEU A 285 -11.78 -6.74 -1.28
C LEU A 285 -12.06 -5.81 -2.45
N CYS A 286 -12.15 -4.51 -2.16
CA CYS A 286 -12.43 -3.47 -3.14
C CYS A 286 -11.13 -2.80 -3.58
N ASN A 287 -11.00 -2.56 -4.87
CA ASN A 287 -9.86 -1.90 -5.47
C ASN A 287 -9.66 -0.50 -4.89
N ALA A 288 -8.49 -0.25 -4.31
CA ALA A 288 -8.14 1.01 -3.65
C ALA A 288 -7.64 2.10 -4.61
N GLY A 289 -7.51 1.82 -5.90
CA GLY A 289 -6.96 2.78 -6.88
C GLY A 289 -5.46 2.99 -6.72
N ILE A 290 -4.74 1.99 -6.18
CA ILE A 290 -3.29 2.01 -5.96
C ILE A 290 -2.72 0.71 -6.53
N TYR A 291 -1.69 0.83 -7.38
CA TYR A 291 -1.14 -0.30 -8.11
C TYR A 291 0.39 -0.25 -8.14
N ALA A 292 1.02 -1.42 -8.06
CA ALA A 292 2.41 -1.61 -8.41
C ALA A 292 2.47 -2.33 -9.77
N ILE A 293 3.16 -1.76 -10.73
CA ILE A 293 3.14 -2.22 -12.12
C ILE A 293 4.59 -2.38 -12.60
N GLU A 294 4.93 -3.57 -13.11
CA GLU A 294 6.21 -3.78 -13.75
C GLU A 294 6.37 -2.92 -15.01
N LYS A 295 7.57 -2.39 -15.19
CA LYS A 295 7.93 -1.44 -16.25
C LYS A 295 7.56 -1.92 -17.65
N ASP A 296 7.69 -3.21 -17.93
CA ASP A 296 7.39 -3.80 -19.24
C ASP A 296 5.89 -3.81 -19.57
N LEU A 297 5.01 -3.81 -18.57
CA LEU A 297 3.56 -3.71 -18.81
C LEU A 297 3.15 -2.36 -19.39
N ILE A 298 3.87 -1.28 -19.11
CA ILE A 298 3.58 0.05 -19.68
C ILE A 298 3.64 0.01 -21.20
N THR A 299 4.59 -0.72 -21.77
CA THR A 299 4.75 -0.85 -23.21
C THR A 299 3.64 -1.67 -23.87
N SER A 300 2.89 -2.42 -23.08
CA SER A 300 1.75 -3.22 -23.56
C SER A 300 0.43 -2.43 -23.64
N ILE A 301 0.41 -1.21 -23.07
CA ILE A 301 -0.75 -0.31 -23.12
C ILE A 301 -0.81 0.35 -24.51
N PRO A 302 -1.95 0.35 -25.20
CA PRO A 302 -2.09 0.99 -26.49
C PRO A 302 -1.73 2.48 -26.43
N HIS A 303 -0.81 2.93 -27.29
CA HIS A 303 -0.29 4.29 -27.23
C HIS A 303 -1.38 5.32 -27.56
N ASN A 304 -1.52 6.32 -26.69
CA ASN A 304 -2.47 7.43 -26.80
C ASN A 304 -3.91 6.97 -27.09
N ALA A 305 -4.35 5.88 -26.49
CA ALA A 305 -5.68 5.29 -26.62
C ALA A 305 -6.41 5.22 -25.29
N PHE A 306 -7.75 5.20 -25.34
CA PHE A 306 -8.56 4.97 -24.16
C PHE A 306 -8.33 3.55 -23.65
N PHE A 307 -7.87 3.44 -22.40
CA PHE A 307 -7.56 2.17 -21.76
C PHE A 307 -7.69 2.30 -20.23
N ASN A 308 -8.44 1.42 -19.61
CA ASN A 308 -8.62 1.46 -18.16
C ASN A 308 -7.66 0.52 -17.45
N MET A 309 -7.47 0.73 -16.16
CA MET A 309 -6.69 -0.18 -15.32
C MET A 309 -7.31 -1.59 -15.28
N THR A 310 -8.64 -1.67 -15.33
CA THR A 310 -9.34 -2.96 -15.44
C THR A 310 -8.99 -3.72 -16.73
N ASP A 311 -8.79 -3.00 -17.85
CA ASP A 311 -8.39 -3.59 -19.12
C ASP A 311 -6.96 -4.12 -19.03
N LEU A 312 -6.06 -3.38 -18.35
CA LEU A 312 -4.70 -3.84 -18.08
C LEU A 312 -4.69 -5.10 -17.22
N VAL A 313 -5.50 -5.14 -16.16
CA VAL A 313 -5.66 -6.33 -15.30
C VAL A 313 -6.12 -7.53 -16.13
N GLN A 314 -7.15 -7.37 -16.95
CA GLN A 314 -7.66 -8.45 -17.82
C GLN A 314 -6.59 -8.94 -18.81
N LYS A 315 -5.82 -8.01 -19.38
CA LYS A 315 -4.72 -8.35 -20.28
C LYS A 315 -3.66 -9.20 -19.56
N VAL A 316 -3.20 -8.79 -18.38
CA VAL A 316 -2.19 -9.51 -17.59
C VAL A 316 -2.70 -10.90 -17.21
N LEU A 317 -4.00 -11.03 -16.87
CA LEU A 317 -4.63 -12.33 -16.58
C LEU A 317 -4.70 -13.22 -17.83
N SER A 318 -5.08 -12.67 -18.98
CA SER A 318 -5.12 -13.42 -20.25
C SER A 318 -3.74 -13.92 -20.68
N ASP A 319 -2.70 -13.13 -20.41
CA ASP A 319 -1.30 -13.47 -20.66
C ASP A 319 -0.75 -14.47 -19.60
N LYS A 320 -1.59 -14.94 -18.67
CA LYS A 320 -1.24 -15.85 -17.55
C LYS A 320 -0.10 -15.35 -16.69
N GLN A 321 0.06 -14.04 -16.60
CA GLN A 321 1.06 -13.40 -15.75
C GLN A 321 0.53 -13.22 -14.33
N LYS A 322 1.44 -13.17 -13.36
CA LYS A 322 1.07 -13.13 -11.95
C LYS A 322 0.55 -11.76 -11.53
N ILE A 323 -0.69 -11.73 -11.04
CA ILE A 323 -1.28 -10.60 -10.33
C ILE A 323 -1.49 -11.01 -8.88
N VAL A 324 -1.22 -10.10 -7.97
CA VAL A 324 -1.46 -10.31 -6.53
C VAL A 324 -2.27 -9.16 -5.95
N VAL A 325 -3.03 -9.45 -4.91
CA VAL A 325 -3.76 -8.46 -4.13
C VAL A 325 -3.01 -8.16 -2.84
N PHE A 326 -2.87 -6.87 -2.51
CA PHE A 326 -2.33 -6.38 -1.26
C PHE A 326 -3.48 -5.84 -0.42
N PRO A 327 -4.00 -6.61 0.53
CA PRO A 327 -5.09 -6.13 1.39
C PRO A 327 -4.58 -5.06 2.34
N MET A 328 -5.29 -3.94 2.35
CA MET A 328 -5.00 -2.80 3.21
C MET A 328 -5.85 -2.86 4.48
N PHE A 329 -5.25 -2.49 5.60
CA PHE A 329 -5.90 -2.19 6.86
C PHE A 329 -5.65 -0.74 7.29
N GLU A 330 -4.74 -0.06 6.60
CA GLU A 330 -4.43 1.35 6.77
C GLU A 330 -5.62 2.22 6.35
N TYR A 331 -5.64 3.47 6.84
CA TYR A 331 -6.64 4.43 6.44
C TYR A 331 -6.66 4.60 4.92
N TRP A 332 -7.86 4.57 4.36
CA TRP A 332 -8.08 4.79 2.93
C TRP A 332 -9.46 5.41 2.71
N THR A 333 -9.53 6.40 1.84
CA THR A 333 -10.78 6.94 1.30
C THR A 333 -10.53 7.50 -0.10
N ASP A 334 -11.52 7.37 -0.98
CA ASP A 334 -11.57 8.14 -2.21
C ASP A 334 -12.56 9.30 -2.04
N ILE A 335 -12.26 10.41 -2.65
CA ILE A 335 -13.11 11.62 -2.57
C ILE A 335 -14.01 11.68 -3.81
N GLY A 336 -14.88 10.69 -3.98
CA GLY A 336 -15.75 10.57 -5.14
C GLY A 336 -17.00 11.47 -5.12
N SER A 337 -17.44 11.92 -3.91
CA SER A 337 -18.66 12.68 -3.69
C SER A 337 -18.48 13.77 -2.63
N LYS A 338 -19.46 14.71 -2.54
CA LYS A 338 -19.44 15.74 -1.50
C LYS A 338 -19.52 15.15 -0.10
N SER A 339 -20.31 14.10 0.09
CA SER A 339 -20.43 13.43 1.40
C SER A 339 -19.12 12.79 1.84
N GLU A 340 -18.36 12.20 0.92
CA GLU A 340 -17.02 11.63 1.22
C GLU A 340 -16.01 12.73 1.53
N LEU A 341 -16.05 13.85 0.81
CA LEU A 341 -15.22 15.01 1.10
C LEU A 341 -15.50 15.57 2.51
N GLU A 342 -16.76 15.70 2.89
CA GLU A 342 -17.15 16.19 4.21
C GLU A 342 -16.74 15.22 5.33
N LYS A 343 -16.95 13.91 5.15
CA LYS A 343 -16.47 12.88 6.08
C LYS A 343 -14.96 12.94 6.25
N ALA A 344 -14.21 13.02 5.16
CA ALA A 344 -12.76 13.16 5.22
C ALA A 344 -12.34 14.44 5.97
N ARG A 345 -12.99 15.58 5.70
CA ARG A 345 -12.72 16.84 6.41
C ARG A 345 -12.98 16.73 7.91
N GLN A 346 -14.08 16.10 8.32
CA GLN A 346 -14.40 15.87 9.74
C GLN A 346 -13.36 15.01 10.42
N GLN A 347 -12.96 13.88 9.81
CA GLN A 347 -11.94 12.99 10.35
C GLN A 347 -10.60 13.70 10.54
N PHE A 348 -10.16 14.47 9.55
CA PHE A 348 -8.91 15.24 9.65
C PHE A 348 -9.01 16.47 10.57
N SER A 349 -10.20 16.96 10.88
CA SER A 349 -10.39 18.03 11.89
C SER A 349 -10.27 17.50 13.32
N LEU A 350 -10.71 16.25 13.55
CA LEU A 350 -10.63 15.59 14.85
C LEU A 350 -9.20 15.14 15.19
N ASN A 351 -8.39 14.85 14.18
CA ASN A 351 -7.01 14.33 14.32
C ASN A 351 -5.93 15.44 14.27
N ILE A 352 -6.30 16.73 14.32
CA ILE A 352 -5.32 17.83 14.32
C ILE A 352 -4.41 17.83 15.57
N GLY A 353 -4.71 16.99 16.60
CA GLY A 353 -3.86 16.80 17.76
C GLY A 353 -2.66 15.84 17.56
N ASP A 354 -2.71 14.90 16.58
CA ASP A 354 -1.79 13.75 16.54
C ASP A 354 -0.95 13.63 15.25
N ILE A 355 -1.00 14.59 14.32
CA ILE A 355 -0.29 14.48 13.02
C ILE A 355 0.79 15.59 12.85
N HIS A 356 1.15 16.29 13.91
CA HIS A 356 2.21 17.32 13.90
C HIS A 356 3.39 16.93 14.80
N GLU A 357 3.85 15.68 14.77
CA GLU A 357 5.19 15.33 15.24
C GLU A 357 5.90 14.40 14.25
#